data_107cb4b897ded896ec6ff0981b190a0e
#
_entry.id   107cb4b897ded896ec6ff0981b190a0e
#
_cell.length_a   1.000
_cell.length_b   1.000
_cell.length_c   1.000
_cell.angle_alpha   90.00
_cell.angle_beta   90.00
_cell.angle_gamma   90.00
#
_symmetry.space_group_name_H-M   'P 1'
#
loop_
_entity.id
_entity.type
_entity.pdbx_description
1 polymer ?
#
loop_
_entity_poly.entity_id
_entity_poly.type
_entity_poly.pdbx_seq_one_letter_code
_entity_poly.pdbx_strand_id
1 'polypeptide(L)'
;SGLHREIGATQRLLGTLAHPDRLFRPFGGGALSRRLLSACARDYLIAGEYSCVVWNCVPRDWEHPDGWIEKGLAQCAGHAWSLVVLHDFVAGADRMLDRFLGALKEAGHESVQALPPECVPIVRGRVVRPIEALVME
;
A
#
# COMPACT_ATOMS: atom_id res chain seq x y z
N SER A 1 -12.13 -3.21 20.94
CA SER A 1 -11.55 -2.03 20.31
C SER A 1 -11.94 -1.99 18.84
N GLY A 2 -12.00 -0.80 18.22
CA GLY A 2 -12.29 -0.62 16.81
C GLY A 2 -11.33 -1.43 15.92
N LEU A 3 -10.05 -1.47 16.27
CA LEU A 3 -9.01 -2.22 15.54
C LEU A 3 -9.31 -3.72 15.39
N HIS A 4 -9.85 -4.36 16.44
CA HIS A 4 -10.21 -5.76 16.36
C HIS A 4 -11.36 -6.01 15.36
N ARG A 5 -12.29 -5.08 15.25
CA ARG A 5 -13.39 -5.16 14.28
C ARG A 5 -12.89 -4.85 12.87
N GLU A 6 -12.07 -3.84 12.69
CA GLU A 6 -11.62 -3.39 11.37
C GLU A 6 -10.57 -4.33 10.77
N ILE A 7 -9.53 -4.67 11.53
CA ILE A 7 -8.42 -5.50 11.03
C ILE A 7 -8.72 -6.99 11.21
N GLY A 8 -9.00 -7.39 12.44
CA GLY A 8 -9.18 -8.81 12.77
C GLY A 8 -10.41 -9.44 12.13
N ALA A 9 -11.53 -8.71 12.01
CA ALA A 9 -12.72 -9.22 11.36
C ALA A 9 -12.49 -9.42 9.85
N THR A 10 -11.85 -8.46 9.19
CA THR A 10 -11.50 -8.57 7.77
C THR A 10 -10.58 -9.78 7.53
N GLN A 11 -9.56 -9.96 8.38
CA GLN A 11 -8.67 -11.12 8.30
C GLN A 11 -9.44 -12.47 8.41
N ARG A 12 -10.42 -12.55 9.30
CA ARG A 12 -11.26 -13.74 9.43
C ARG A 12 -12.17 -13.97 8.22
N LEU A 13 -12.74 -12.89 7.67
CA LEU A 13 -13.59 -12.99 6.47
C LEU A 13 -12.81 -13.48 5.24
N LEU A 14 -11.57 -13.04 5.08
CA LEU A 14 -10.71 -13.50 4.00
C LEU A 14 -10.37 -14.99 4.14
N GLY A 15 -10.26 -15.51 5.36
CA GLY A 15 -9.99 -16.92 5.60
C GLY A 15 -8.79 -17.43 4.82
N THR A 16 -8.97 -18.46 4.01
CA THR A 16 -7.92 -19.07 3.17
C THR A 16 -7.48 -18.20 1.99
N LEU A 17 -8.21 -17.15 1.65
CA LEU A 17 -7.82 -16.17 0.62
C LEU A 17 -6.82 -15.13 1.15
N ALA A 18 -6.66 -15.04 2.48
CA ALA A 18 -5.72 -14.11 3.08
C ALA A 18 -4.27 -14.52 2.78
N HIS A 19 -3.42 -13.53 2.51
CA HIS A 19 -1.99 -13.77 2.38
C HIS A 19 -1.42 -14.34 3.70
N PRO A 20 -0.53 -15.34 3.67
CA PRO A 20 0.02 -15.97 4.88
C PRO A 20 0.75 -15.00 5.81
N ASP A 21 1.31 -13.91 5.27
CA ASP A 21 1.98 -12.87 6.06
C ASP A 21 1.01 -11.85 6.66
N ARG A 22 -0.33 -12.06 6.54
CA ARG A 22 -1.37 -11.19 7.10
C ARG A 22 -1.15 -9.73 6.74
N LEU A 23 -1.13 -9.44 5.43
CA LEU A 23 -0.85 -8.10 4.91
C LEU A 23 -1.92 -7.09 5.36
N PHE A 24 -1.47 -5.96 5.84
CA PHE A 24 -2.30 -4.82 6.22
C PHE A 24 -1.71 -3.55 5.61
N ARG A 25 -2.54 -2.78 4.93
CA ARG A 25 -2.19 -1.46 4.42
C ARG A 25 -2.99 -0.39 5.15
N PRO A 26 -2.33 0.56 5.86
CA PRO A 26 -3.05 1.65 6.50
C PRO A 26 -3.67 2.57 5.47
N PHE A 27 -4.81 3.17 5.83
CA PHE A 27 -5.41 4.25 5.06
C PHE A 27 -4.58 5.53 5.23
N GLY A 28 -4.37 6.28 4.13
CA GLY A 28 -3.64 7.55 4.20
C GLY A 28 -3.96 8.46 3.03
N GLY A 29 -3.69 9.76 3.19
CA GLY A 29 -3.94 10.80 2.19
C GLY A 29 -2.86 10.94 1.11
N GLY A 30 -2.12 9.88 0.82
CA GLY A 30 -1.06 9.85 -0.20
C GLY A 30 0.34 9.98 0.37
N ALA A 31 0.63 10.91 1.26
CA ALA A 31 1.93 11.05 1.89
C ALA A 31 2.10 10.10 3.09
N LEU A 32 3.27 9.49 3.22
CA LEU A 32 3.66 8.81 4.45
C LEU A 32 3.92 9.83 5.55
N SER A 33 3.24 9.71 6.69
CA SER A 33 3.34 10.65 7.80
C SER A 33 3.05 9.97 9.14
N ARG A 34 3.35 10.66 10.24
CA ARG A 34 3.04 10.19 11.61
C ARG A 34 1.56 9.93 11.89
N ARG A 35 0.66 10.33 10.98
CA ARG A 35 -0.78 10.08 11.11
C ARG A 35 -1.21 8.76 10.47
N LEU A 36 -0.28 7.99 9.93
CA LEU A 36 -0.59 6.76 9.20
C LEU A 36 -1.05 5.64 10.14
N LEU A 37 -0.39 5.52 11.30
CA LEU A 37 -0.72 4.54 12.34
C LEU A 37 -0.82 5.24 13.69
N SER A 38 -1.79 4.85 14.53
CA SER A 38 -1.74 5.14 15.95
C SER A 38 -0.81 4.15 16.66
N ALA A 39 -0.30 4.51 17.83
CA ALA A 39 0.48 3.60 18.67
C ALA A 39 -0.28 2.28 18.94
N CYS A 40 -1.59 2.37 19.24
CA CYS A 40 -2.44 1.19 19.43
C CYS A 40 -2.54 0.32 18.17
N ALA A 41 -2.60 0.93 16.97
CA ALA A 41 -2.64 0.17 15.72
C ALA A 41 -1.31 -0.54 15.47
N ARG A 42 -0.18 0.14 15.66
CA ARG A 42 1.16 -0.47 15.61
C ARG A 42 1.25 -1.69 16.53
N ASP A 43 0.89 -1.53 17.80
CA ASP A 43 0.98 -2.60 18.79
C ASP A 43 0.05 -3.77 18.45
N TYR A 44 -1.14 -3.49 17.92
CA TYR A 44 -2.07 -4.50 17.42
C TYR A 44 -1.49 -5.31 16.25
N LEU A 45 -0.85 -4.64 15.29
CA LEU A 45 -0.22 -5.30 14.15
C LEU A 45 0.96 -6.19 14.61
N ILE A 46 1.77 -5.70 15.54
CA ILE A 46 2.90 -6.46 16.10
C ILE A 46 2.40 -7.70 16.86
N ALA A 47 1.48 -7.51 17.78
CA ALA A 47 0.95 -8.61 18.60
C ALA A 47 0.18 -9.67 17.77
N GLY A 48 -0.45 -9.25 16.68
CA GLY A 48 -1.20 -10.12 15.78
C GLY A 48 -0.38 -10.73 14.65
N GLU A 49 0.95 -10.54 14.64
CA GLU A 49 1.87 -11.02 13.59
C GLU A 49 1.47 -10.56 12.17
N TYR A 50 0.96 -9.34 12.06
CA TYR A 50 0.65 -8.72 10.76
C TYR A 50 1.91 -8.16 10.09
N SER A 51 1.87 -8.08 8.76
CA SER A 51 2.84 -7.32 7.98
C SER A 51 2.22 -6.01 7.54
N CYS A 52 2.86 -4.88 7.87
CA CYS A 52 2.40 -3.56 7.47
C CYS A 52 3.02 -3.20 6.13
N VAL A 53 2.18 -2.88 5.14
CA VAL A 53 2.60 -2.50 3.79
C VAL A 53 2.25 -1.04 3.57
N VAL A 54 3.26 -0.23 3.26
CA VAL A 54 3.12 1.14 2.80
C VAL A 54 3.43 1.23 1.31
N TRP A 55 3.69 2.40 0.77
CA TRP A 55 3.87 2.61 -0.66
C TRP A 55 5.01 3.60 -0.93
N ASN A 56 5.50 3.63 -2.16
CA ASN A 56 6.46 4.62 -2.61
C ASN A 56 6.01 5.41 -3.86
N CYS A 57 4.90 4.99 -4.49
CA CYS A 57 4.32 5.69 -5.64
C CYS A 57 2.83 5.96 -5.42
N VAL A 58 2.42 7.24 -5.48
CA VAL A 58 1.02 7.67 -5.35
C VAL A 58 0.74 8.71 -6.41
N PRO A 59 0.21 8.33 -7.57
CA PRO A 59 -0.10 9.27 -8.64
C PRO A 59 -1.30 10.17 -8.35
N ARG A 60 -2.10 9.86 -7.30
CA ARG A 60 -3.30 10.60 -6.88
C ARG A 60 -4.38 10.56 -7.95
N ASP A 61 -4.71 9.37 -8.38
CA ASP A 61 -5.72 9.06 -9.39
C ASP A 61 -7.12 9.61 -9.05
N TRP A 62 -7.43 9.77 -7.76
CA TRP A 62 -8.69 10.38 -7.29
C TRP A 62 -8.79 11.90 -7.52
N GLU A 63 -7.67 12.60 -7.65
CA GLU A 63 -7.64 14.06 -7.91
C GLU A 63 -7.69 14.38 -9.40
N HIS A 64 -7.05 13.55 -10.21
CA HIS A 64 -6.91 13.74 -11.65
C HIS A 64 -7.22 12.43 -12.39
N PRO A 65 -8.50 12.03 -12.46
CA PRO A 65 -8.88 10.72 -13.01
C PRO A 65 -8.39 10.46 -14.44
N ASP A 66 -8.25 11.51 -15.25
CA ASP A 66 -7.82 11.41 -16.65
C ASP A 66 -6.33 11.76 -16.86
N GLY A 67 -5.64 12.27 -15.84
CA GLY A 67 -4.28 12.84 -16.00
C GLY A 67 -3.20 12.22 -15.09
N TRP A 68 -3.51 11.22 -14.29
CA TRP A 68 -2.58 10.67 -13.32
C TRP A 68 -1.49 9.74 -13.92
N ILE A 69 -1.70 9.22 -15.14
CA ILE A 69 -0.80 8.22 -15.76
C ILE A 69 0.62 8.75 -15.91
N GLU A 70 0.79 9.96 -16.46
CA GLU A 70 2.12 10.55 -16.65
C GLU A 70 2.86 10.71 -15.32
N LYS A 71 2.15 11.16 -14.29
CA LYS A 71 2.69 11.27 -12.93
C LYS A 71 3.08 9.91 -12.36
N GLY A 72 2.24 8.91 -12.56
CA GLY A 72 2.53 7.53 -12.15
C GLY A 72 3.76 6.97 -12.84
N LEU A 73 3.90 7.15 -14.13
CA LEU A 73 5.08 6.73 -14.90
C LEU A 73 6.35 7.44 -14.43
N ALA A 74 6.29 8.75 -14.19
CA ALA A 74 7.43 9.51 -13.69
C ALA A 74 7.85 9.05 -12.29
N GLN A 75 6.90 8.74 -11.41
CA GLN A 75 7.19 8.18 -10.10
C GLN A 75 7.84 6.80 -10.19
N CYS A 76 7.30 5.91 -11.04
CA CYS A 76 7.87 4.58 -11.26
C CYS A 76 9.30 4.64 -11.82
N ALA A 77 9.57 5.56 -12.73
CA ALA A 77 10.91 5.76 -13.28
C ALA A 77 11.95 6.20 -12.23
N GLY A 78 11.49 6.81 -11.12
CA GLY A 78 12.34 7.22 -10.00
C GLY A 78 12.70 6.12 -9.02
N HIS A 79 12.15 4.91 -9.16
CA HIS A 79 12.36 3.77 -8.25
C HIS A 79 12.79 2.53 -9.02
N ALA A 80 13.74 1.77 -8.47
CA ALA A 80 14.10 0.46 -9.01
C ALA A 80 12.96 -0.55 -8.83
N TRP A 81 12.14 -0.38 -7.80
CA TRP A 81 10.99 -1.21 -7.49
C TRP A 81 9.87 -0.36 -6.91
N SER A 82 8.76 -0.29 -7.60
CA SER A 82 7.63 0.59 -7.26
C SER A 82 6.46 -0.19 -6.68
N LEU A 83 5.88 0.33 -5.61
CA LEU A 83 4.58 -0.07 -5.09
C LEU A 83 3.61 1.09 -5.28
N VAL A 84 2.77 0.96 -6.29
CA VAL A 84 1.83 2.00 -6.71
C VAL A 84 0.49 1.82 -6.04
N VAL A 85 -0.08 2.89 -5.47
CA VAL A 85 -1.43 2.90 -4.93
C VAL A 85 -2.39 3.55 -5.91
N LEU A 86 -3.42 2.80 -6.30
CA LEU A 86 -4.53 3.23 -7.15
C LEU A 86 -5.86 2.89 -6.48
N HIS A 87 -6.96 3.45 -7.00
CA HIS A 87 -8.29 3.28 -6.43
C HIS A 87 -9.28 2.81 -7.50
N ASP A 88 -10.15 1.88 -7.14
CA ASP A 88 -11.16 1.27 -8.01
C ASP A 88 -12.49 2.05 -8.04
N PHE A 89 -12.72 2.96 -7.08
CA PHE A 89 -13.92 3.79 -7.04
C PHE A 89 -13.89 4.98 -8.02
N VAL A 90 -12.77 5.26 -8.64
CA VAL A 90 -12.61 6.37 -9.59
C VAL A 90 -13.26 6.00 -10.92
N ALA A 91 -14.06 6.90 -11.48
CA ALA A 91 -14.72 6.69 -12.77
C ALA A 91 -13.70 6.38 -13.89
N GLY A 92 -13.89 5.28 -14.61
CA GLY A 92 -12.99 4.83 -15.67
C GLY A 92 -11.66 4.23 -15.17
N ALA A 93 -11.58 3.86 -13.90
CA ALA A 93 -10.37 3.30 -13.29
C ALA A 93 -9.84 2.09 -14.05
N ASP A 94 -10.70 1.19 -14.51
CA ASP A 94 -10.37 0.00 -15.29
C ASP A 94 -9.64 0.35 -16.58
N ARG A 95 -10.19 1.27 -17.37
CA ARG A 95 -9.61 1.73 -18.65
C ARG A 95 -8.27 2.45 -18.43
N MET A 96 -8.20 3.30 -17.41
CA MET A 96 -6.98 4.02 -17.08
C MET A 96 -5.89 3.10 -16.56
N LEU A 97 -6.25 2.08 -15.77
CA LEU A 97 -5.33 1.05 -15.31
C LEU A 97 -4.72 0.27 -16.49
N ASP A 98 -5.55 -0.16 -17.45
CA ASP A 98 -5.09 -0.85 -18.65
C ASP A 98 -4.06 -0.02 -19.44
N ARG A 99 -4.34 1.26 -19.64
CA ARG A 99 -3.41 2.20 -20.30
C ARG A 99 -2.11 2.36 -19.51
N PHE A 100 -2.19 2.49 -18.20
CA PHE A 100 -1.01 2.64 -17.32
C PHE A 100 -0.13 1.39 -17.36
N LEU A 101 -0.71 0.20 -17.26
CA LEU A 101 0.01 -1.07 -17.33
C LEU A 101 0.66 -1.27 -18.71
N GLY A 102 -0.02 -0.90 -19.79
CA GLY A 102 0.54 -0.89 -21.14
C GLY A 102 1.77 0.00 -21.25
N ALA A 103 1.67 1.24 -20.77
CA ALA A 103 2.77 2.20 -20.79
C ALA A 103 3.96 1.76 -19.93
N LEU A 104 3.72 1.17 -18.76
CA LEU A 104 4.78 0.58 -17.92
C LEU A 104 5.52 -0.54 -18.66
N LYS A 105 4.79 -1.43 -19.32
CA LYS A 105 5.38 -2.51 -20.12
C LYS A 105 6.22 -1.97 -21.28
N GLU A 106 5.73 -0.98 -22.00
CA GLU A 106 6.47 -0.31 -23.07
C GLU A 106 7.75 0.38 -22.56
N ALA A 107 7.71 0.91 -21.34
CA ALA A 107 8.88 1.49 -20.66
C ALA A 107 9.85 0.44 -20.08
N GLY A 108 9.57 -0.87 -20.25
CA GLY A 108 10.44 -1.96 -19.80
C GLY A 108 10.25 -2.38 -18.34
N HIS A 109 9.16 -1.96 -17.69
CA HIS A 109 8.81 -2.41 -16.35
C HIS A 109 8.13 -3.78 -16.37
N GLU A 110 8.38 -4.57 -15.34
CA GLU A 110 7.72 -5.85 -15.10
C GLU A 110 6.80 -5.75 -13.88
N SER A 111 5.62 -6.37 -13.96
CA SER A 111 4.71 -6.52 -12.82
C SER A 111 5.03 -7.79 -12.05
N VAL A 112 5.18 -7.69 -10.73
CA VAL A 112 5.49 -8.81 -9.85
C VAL A 112 4.53 -8.87 -8.66
N GLN A 113 4.39 -10.04 -8.05
CA GLN A 113 3.58 -10.24 -6.84
C GLN A 113 4.33 -9.89 -5.54
N ALA A 114 5.66 -9.89 -5.57
CA ALA A 114 6.47 -9.56 -4.42
C ALA A 114 6.41 -8.06 -4.10
N LEU A 115 6.58 -7.71 -2.82
CA LEU A 115 6.54 -6.33 -2.34
C LEU A 115 7.96 -5.77 -2.18
N PRO A 116 8.20 -4.48 -2.52
CA PRO A 116 9.49 -3.85 -2.24
C PRO A 116 9.77 -3.88 -0.73
N PRO A 117 10.94 -4.36 -0.29
CA PRO A 117 11.26 -4.43 1.15
C PRO A 117 11.19 -3.07 1.86
N GLU A 118 11.46 -1.98 1.15
CA GLU A 118 11.34 -0.62 1.68
C GLU A 118 9.90 -0.21 2.02
N CYS A 119 8.91 -0.86 1.38
CA CYS A 119 7.49 -0.62 1.62
C CYS A 119 6.89 -1.55 2.70
N VAL A 120 7.68 -2.40 3.35
CA VAL A 120 7.18 -3.33 4.37
C VAL A 120 7.94 -3.12 5.69
N PRO A 121 7.62 -2.06 6.46
CA PRO A 121 8.34 -1.73 7.70
C PRO A 121 8.09 -2.71 8.85
N ILE A 122 6.97 -3.43 8.83
CA ILE A 122 6.66 -4.51 9.80
C ILE A 122 6.44 -5.79 9.00
N VAL A 123 7.16 -6.85 9.32
CA VAL A 123 7.03 -8.18 8.74
C VAL A 123 6.67 -9.19 9.81
N ARG A 124 5.46 -9.78 9.73
CA ARG A 124 4.98 -10.80 10.68
C ARG A 124 5.18 -10.37 12.14
N GLY A 125 4.74 -9.16 12.47
CA GLY A 125 4.84 -8.58 13.81
C GLY A 125 6.23 -8.08 14.21
N ARG A 126 7.23 -8.17 13.33
CA ARG A 126 8.59 -7.67 13.62
C ARG A 126 8.85 -6.36 12.87
N VAL A 127 9.25 -5.33 13.60
CA VAL A 127 9.70 -4.08 13.01
C VAL A 127 11.07 -4.32 12.37
N VAL A 128 11.13 -4.21 11.05
CA VAL A 128 12.34 -4.44 10.24
C VAL A 128 12.91 -3.15 9.65
N ARG A 129 12.16 -2.05 9.75
CA ARG A 129 12.58 -0.70 9.34
C ARG A 129 12.07 0.33 10.33
N PRO A 130 12.69 1.52 10.43
CA PRO A 130 12.19 2.60 11.28
C PRO A 130 10.73 2.95 10.97
N ILE A 131 9.87 3.02 11.99
CA ILE A 131 8.45 3.32 11.87
C ILE A 131 8.01 4.58 12.63
N GLU A 132 8.93 5.25 13.31
CA GLU A 132 8.65 6.43 14.14
C GLU A 132 8.03 7.57 13.33
N ALA A 133 8.43 7.70 12.07
CA ALA A 133 7.86 8.68 11.14
C ALA A 133 6.44 8.34 10.65
N LEU A 134 5.95 7.13 10.94
CA LEU A 134 4.64 6.63 10.52
C LEU A 134 3.64 6.55 11.67
N VAL A 135 4.11 6.63 12.92
CA VAL A 135 3.32 6.39 14.13
C VAL A 135 3.07 7.68 14.88
N MET A 136 1.79 7.92 15.21
CA MET A 136 1.37 8.97 16.12
C MET A 136 1.33 8.39 17.55
N GLU A 137 2.11 8.98 18.42
CA GLU A 137 2.16 8.68 19.85
C GLU A 137 0.83 9.02 20.56
#